data_c2a8d6f336c323c662c99faaafa17d22
#
_entry.id   c2a8d6f336c323c662c99faaafa17d22
#
_cell.length_a   1.000
_cell.length_b   1.000
_cell.length_c   1.000
_cell.angle_alpha   90.00
_cell.angle_beta   90.00
_cell.angle_gamma   90.00
#
_symmetry.space_group_name_H-M   'P 1'
#
loop_
_entity.id
_entity.type
_entity.pdbx_description
1 polymer ?
#
loop_
_entity_poly.entity_id
_entity_poly.type
_entity_poly.pdbx_seq_one_letter_code
_entity_poly.pdbx_strand_id
1 'polypeptide(L)'
;MLSFPAAASAAQMGPEELYANFTGAVKNNRGDVVKKMLAQGYSPNVKMPNGDPALVYAIRADNTDVIDLLLNAKGLDVDKANPSGESALMVAAYKKNVPLVKALLAKGAIVDRTSGWSPLHYAAAAGSSELVDLFIKKGANVNVRTKSGVTPLFMAARIANRPCIERLLKAGARKDLCNDHGQSPADMVRANKTSTDTKLADLLATNKCAK
;
A
#
# COMPACT_ATOMS: atom_id res chain seq x y z
N MET A 1 -5.93 50.63 -6.05
CA MET A 1 -6.89 49.50 -6.01
C MET A 1 -6.50 48.54 -7.11
N LEU A 2 -5.77 47.50 -6.78
CA LEU A 2 -5.42 46.41 -7.70
C LEU A 2 -6.55 45.38 -7.63
N SER A 3 -7.38 45.32 -8.67
CA SER A 3 -8.43 44.31 -8.78
C SER A 3 -7.77 42.97 -9.07
N PHE A 4 -7.87 42.03 -8.14
CA PHE A 4 -7.56 40.62 -8.39
C PHE A 4 -8.58 40.07 -9.40
N PRO A 5 -8.17 39.41 -10.47
CA PRO A 5 -9.11 38.78 -11.38
C PRO A 5 -9.93 37.73 -10.62
N ALA A 6 -11.26 37.83 -10.76
CA ALA A 6 -12.17 36.84 -10.23
C ALA A 6 -11.78 35.45 -10.71
N ALA A 7 -11.79 34.47 -9.79
CA ALA A 7 -11.48 33.09 -10.09
C ALA A 7 -12.29 32.59 -11.29
N ALA A 8 -11.64 32.29 -12.40
CA ALA A 8 -12.27 31.72 -13.58
C ALA A 8 -13.06 30.47 -13.18
N SER A 9 -14.32 30.39 -13.61
CA SER A 9 -15.15 29.21 -13.40
C SER A 9 -14.50 28.02 -14.08
N ALA A 10 -14.47 26.82 -13.43
CA ALA A 10 -13.92 25.61 -14.02
C ALA A 10 -14.50 25.24 -15.41
N ALA A 11 -15.64 25.81 -15.76
CA ALA A 11 -16.26 25.71 -17.09
C ALA A 11 -15.46 26.42 -18.22
N GLN A 12 -14.42 27.19 -17.88
CA GLN A 12 -13.58 27.93 -18.84
C GLN A 12 -12.17 27.41 -18.94
N MET A 13 -11.78 26.43 -18.09
CA MET A 13 -10.44 25.84 -18.11
C MET A 13 -10.33 24.75 -19.16
N GLY A 14 -9.23 24.74 -19.90
CA GLY A 14 -8.89 23.65 -20.81
C GLY A 14 -8.53 22.36 -20.03
N PRO A 15 -8.51 21.18 -20.72
CA PRO A 15 -8.21 19.90 -20.06
C PRO A 15 -6.86 19.87 -19.35
N GLU A 16 -5.84 20.48 -19.93
CA GLU A 16 -4.49 20.55 -19.33
C GLU A 16 -4.45 21.42 -18.09
N GLU A 17 -5.16 22.54 -18.10
CA GLU A 17 -5.27 23.44 -16.96
C GLU A 17 -6.06 22.80 -15.81
N LEU A 18 -7.14 22.08 -16.12
CA LEU A 18 -7.90 21.29 -15.14
C LEU A 18 -7.00 20.20 -14.50
N TYR A 19 -6.20 19.50 -15.31
CA TYR A 19 -5.27 18.50 -14.83
C TYR A 19 -4.19 19.12 -13.92
N ALA A 20 -3.57 20.21 -14.34
CA ALA A 20 -2.55 20.91 -13.56
C ALA A 20 -3.12 21.44 -12.23
N ASN A 21 -4.33 22.02 -12.26
CA ASN A 21 -5.01 22.52 -11.07
C ASN A 21 -5.34 21.40 -10.08
N PHE A 22 -5.93 20.29 -10.55
CA PHE A 22 -6.25 19.15 -9.70
C PHE A 22 -5.00 18.50 -9.10
N THR A 23 -4.01 18.20 -9.92
CA THR A 23 -2.77 17.56 -9.43
C THR A 23 -1.98 18.48 -8.50
N GLY A 24 -1.96 19.78 -8.77
CA GLY A 24 -1.40 20.79 -7.88
C GLY A 24 -2.14 20.86 -6.54
N ALA A 25 -3.47 20.80 -6.56
CA ALA A 25 -4.29 20.78 -5.36
C ALA A 25 -4.04 19.50 -4.52
N VAL A 26 -3.99 18.36 -5.17
CA VAL A 26 -3.65 17.08 -4.49
C VAL A 26 -2.25 17.15 -3.89
N LYS A 27 -1.25 17.64 -4.62
CA LYS A 27 0.14 17.76 -4.15
C LYS A 27 0.26 18.64 -2.90
N ASN A 28 -0.49 19.74 -2.85
CA ASN A 28 -0.39 20.75 -1.79
C ASN A 28 -1.46 20.58 -0.69
N ASN A 29 -2.13 19.43 -0.62
CA ASN A 29 -3.22 19.12 0.33
C ASN A 29 -4.35 20.20 0.32
N ARG A 30 -4.66 20.77 -0.86
CA ARG A 30 -5.71 21.78 -1.03
C ARG A 30 -7.08 21.11 -1.15
N GLY A 31 -7.61 20.63 -0.02
CA GLY A 31 -8.92 19.96 0.04
C GLY A 31 -10.08 20.82 -0.50
N ASP A 32 -10.03 22.15 -0.30
CA ASP A 32 -11.03 23.10 -0.82
C ASP A 32 -11.13 23.02 -2.35
N VAL A 33 -10.02 23.02 -3.04
CA VAL A 33 -9.94 22.93 -4.51
C VAL A 33 -10.36 21.55 -5.00
N VAL A 34 -9.83 20.48 -4.38
CA VAL A 34 -10.17 19.08 -4.73
C VAL A 34 -11.67 18.86 -4.58
N LYS A 35 -12.28 19.28 -3.46
CA LYS A 35 -13.72 19.17 -3.20
C LYS A 35 -14.55 19.86 -4.31
N LYS A 36 -14.18 21.09 -4.67
CA LYS A 36 -14.86 21.85 -5.72
C LYS A 36 -14.80 21.14 -7.07
N MET A 37 -13.61 20.64 -7.45
CA MET A 37 -13.43 19.97 -8.73
C MET A 37 -14.16 18.62 -8.79
N LEU A 38 -14.13 17.83 -7.71
CA LEU A 38 -14.90 16.57 -7.60
C LEU A 38 -16.42 16.83 -7.70
N ALA A 39 -16.92 17.91 -7.05
CA ALA A 39 -18.34 18.32 -7.15
C ALA A 39 -18.74 18.75 -8.56
N GLN A 40 -17.79 19.23 -9.37
CA GLN A 40 -17.99 19.58 -10.78
C GLN A 40 -17.84 18.36 -11.72
N GLY A 41 -17.67 17.14 -11.18
CA GLY A 41 -17.58 15.92 -11.96
C GLY A 41 -16.15 15.56 -12.42
N TYR A 42 -15.12 16.25 -11.93
CA TYR A 42 -13.75 15.86 -12.24
C TYR A 42 -13.43 14.49 -11.63
N SER A 43 -12.71 13.64 -12.36
CA SER A 43 -12.46 12.26 -11.94
C SER A 43 -11.56 12.17 -10.71
N PRO A 44 -11.90 11.36 -9.69
CA PRO A 44 -10.99 11.08 -8.57
C PRO A 44 -9.82 10.17 -8.97
N ASN A 45 -9.89 9.55 -10.15
CA ASN A 45 -8.94 8.53 -10.61
C ASN A 45 -7.79 9.10 -11.45
N VAL A 46 -7.49 10.36 -11.29
CA VAL A 46 -6.42 11.04 -12.04
C VAL A 46 -5.07 10.42 -11.68
N LYS A 47 -4.21 10.25 -12.68
CA LYS A 47 -2.80 9.95 -12.50
C LYS A 47 -2.03 11.23 -12.20
N MET A 48 -1.22 11.21 -11.16
CA MET A 48 -0.26 12.26 -10.84
C MET A 48 0.93 12.22 -11.81
N PRO A 49 1.71 13.31 -11.94
CA PRO A 49 2.89 13.33 -12.84
C PRO A 49 3.92 12.23 -12.59
N ASN A 50 4.02 11.73 -11.36
CA ASN A 50 4.89 10.59 -11.00
C ASN A 50 4.30 9.21 -11.34
N GLY A 51 3.10 9.17 -11.94
CA GLY A 51 2.39 7.94 -12.30
C GLY A 51 1.52 7.34 -11.19
N ASP A 52 1.58 7.82 -9.94
CA ASP A 52 0.69 7.37 -8.88
C ASP A 52 -0.76 7.80 -9.18
N PRO A 53 -1.78 6.98 -8.91
CA PRO A 53 -3.15 7.47 -8.76
C PRO A 53 -3.22 8.55 -7.67
N ALA A 54 -4.12 9.52 -7.81
CA ALA A 54 -4.25 10.64 -6.87
C ALA A 54 -4.39 10.17 -5.42
N LEU A 55 -5.18 9.10 -5.16
CA LEU A 55 -5.33 8.51 -3.84
C LEU A 55 -4.01 7.91 -3.31
N VAL A 56 -3.28 7.16 -4.13
CA VAL A 56 -1.97 6.58 -3.74
C VAL A 56 -0.99 7.68 -3.41
N TYR A 57 -0.93 8.74 -4.23
CA TYR A 57 -0.09 9.90 -3.99
C TYR A 57 -0.45 10.59 -2.67
N ALA A 58 -1.72 10.88 -2.44
CA ALA A 58 -2.19 11.54 -1.23
C ALA A 58 -1.84 10.75 0.04
N ILE A 59 -1.99 9.41 0.01
CA ILE A 59 -1.62 8.53 1.13
C ILE A 59 -0.11 8.56 1.36
N ARG A 60 0.69 8.54 0.30
CA ARG A 60 2.15 8.58 0.39
C ARG A 60 2.65 9.90 0.99
N ALA A 61 1.98 11.00 0.63
CA ALA A 61 2.28 12.36 1.08
C ALA A 61 1.64 12.74 2.43
N ASP A 62 0.83 11.85 3.04
CA ASP A 62 0.05 12.11 4.26
C ASP A 62 -0.94 13.30 4.14
N ASN A 63 -1.49 13.50 2.95
CA ASN A 63 -2.44 14.57 2.63
C ASN A 63 -3.86 14.19 3.10
N THR A 64 -4.12 14.28 4.41
CA THR A 64 -5.32 13.73 5.06
C THR A 64 -6.62 14.29 4.49
N ASP A 65 -6.71 15.62 4.27
CA ASP A 65 -7.92 16.25 3.76
C ASP A 65 -8.29 15.75 2.35
N VAL A 66 -7.26 15.54 1.53
CA VAL A 66 -7.44 15.02 0.16
C VAL A 66 -7.77 13.53 0.18
N ILE A 67 -7.17 12.74 1.10
CA ILE A 67 -7.49 11.31 1.25
C ILE A 67 -8.98 11.13 1.54
N ASP A 68 -9.53 11.85 2.51
CA ASP A 68 -10.93 11.73 2.90
C ASP A 68 -11.89 12.15 1.76
N LEU A 69 -11.55 13.20 1.04
CA LEU A 69 -12.33 13.64 -0.11
C LEU A 69 -12.33 12.63 -1.25
N LEU A 70 -11.16 12.07 -1.57
CA LEU A 70 -11.04 11.05 -2.62
C LEU A 70 -11.76 9.74 -2.24
N LEU A 71 -11.63 9.29 -0.99
CA LEU A 71 -12.31 8.09 -0.49
C LEU A 71 -13.83 8.18 -0.57
N ASN A 72 -14.39 9.40 -0.50
CA ASN A 72 -15.81 9.63 -0.57
C ASN A 72 -16.29 10.13 -1.96
N ALA A 73 -15.37 10.23 -2.92
CA ALA A 73 -15.71 10.67 -4.27
C ALA A 73 -16.46 9.59 -5.04
N LYS A 74 -17.50 10.04 -5.77
CA LYS A 74 -18.25 9.15 -6.68
C LYS A 74 -17.33 8.64 -7.80
N GLY A 75 -17.40 7.36 -8.07
CA GLY A 75 -16.63 6.73 -9.15
C GLY A 75 -15.15 6.52 -8.83
N LEU A 76 -14.74 6.57 -7.54
CA LEU A 76 -13.40 6.18 -7.14
C LEU A 76 -13.15 4.69 -7.45
N ASP A 77 -12.07 4.42 -8.16
CA ASP A 77 -11.45 3.09 -8.27
C ASP A 77 -10.42 2.94 -7.14
N VAL A 78 -10.83 2.29 -6.06
CA VAL A 78 -10.01 2.12 -4.84
C VAL A 78 -8.80 1.23 -5.07
N ASP A 79 -8.85 0.37 -6.09
CA ASP A 79 -7.78 -0.59 -6.43
C ASP A 79 -6.86 -0.11 -7.55
N LYS A 80 -7.10 1.10 -8.05
CA LYS A 80 -6.21 1.68 -9.06
C LYS A 80 -4.77 1.72 -8.55
N ALA A 81 -3.90 1.03 -9.29
CA ALA A 81 -2.50 0.89 -8.91
C ALA A 81 -1.60 1.81 -9.76
N ASN A 82 -0.41 2.11 -9.24
CA ASN A 82 0.63 2.79 -9.97
C ASN A 82 1.35 1.85 -10.96
N PRO A 83 2.31 2.34 -11.78
CA PRO A 83 3.04 1.50 -12.73
C PRO A 83 3.82 0.34 -12.09
N SER A 84 4.18 0.44 -10.81
CA SER A 84 4.82 -0.63 -10.03
C SER A 84 3.81 -1.64 -9.46
N GLY A 85 2.51 -1.45 -9.69
CA GLY A 85 1.44 -2.30 -9.18
C GLY A 85 1.05 -2.03 -7.73
N GLU A 86 1.49 -0.93 -7.12
CA GLU A 86 1.14 -0.57 -5.75
C GLU A 86 -0.24 0.10 -5.69
N SER A 87 -1.14 -0.43 -4.86
CA SER A 87 -2.45 0.14 -4.58
C SER A 87 -2.45 1.01 -3.32
N ALA A 88 -3.52 1.77 -3.12
CA ALA A 88 -3.76 2.56 -1.92
C ALA A 88 -3.67 1.71 -0.64
N LEU A 89 -4.25 0.49 -0.66
CA LEU A 89 -4.22 -0.44 0.48
C LEU A 89 -2.80 -0.88 0.84
N MET A 90 -1.93 -1.12 -0.16
CA MET A 90 -0.53 -1.49 0.08
C MET A 90 0.25 -0.36 0.75
N VAL A 91 0.11 0.87 0.24
CA VAL A 91 0.81 2.04 0.80
C VAL A 91 0.31 2.35 2.21
N ALA A 92 -1.00 2.30 2.46
CA ALA A 92 -1.57 2.46 3.79
C ALA A 92 -1.07 1.39 4.78
N ALA A 93 -0.94 0.13 4.33
CA ALA A 93 -0.40 -0.97 5.14
C ALA A 93 1.07 -0.73 5.49
N TYR A 94 1.89 -0.28 4.55
CA TYR A 94 3.30 0.04 4.82
C TYR A 94 3.46 1.17 5.83
N LYS A 95 2.58 2.18 5.75
CA LYS A 95 2.54 3.30 6.72
C LYS A 95 1.96 2.89 8.09
N LYS A 96 1.50 1.65 8.26
CA LYS A 96 0.82 1.16 9.47
C LYS A 96 -0.42 1.98 9.84
N ASN A 97 -1.06 2.61 8.87
CA ASN A 97 -2.26 3.41 9.11
C ASN A 97 -3.50 2.50 9.18
N VAL A 98 -3.71 1.91 10.35
CA VAL A 98 -4.81 0.95 10.58
C VAL A 98 -6.18 1.56 10.31
N PRO A 99 -6.51 2.81 10.73
CA PRO A 99 -7.78 3.44 10.40
C PRO A 99 -8.00 3.55 8.89
N LEU A 100 -7.00 4.00 8.14
CA LEU A 100 -7.09 4.14 6.69
C LEU A 100 -7.21 2.78 5.99
N VAL A 101 -6.46 1.76 6.45
CA VAL A 101 -6.61 0.39 5.94
C VAL A 101 -8.05 -0.10 6.12
N LYS A 102 -8.66 0.10 7.29
CA LYS A 102 -10.06 -0.27 7.54
C LYS A 102 -11.02 0.49 6.63
N ALA A 103 -10.80 1.78 6.40
CA ALA A 103 -11.62 2.59 5.50
C ALA A 103 -11.51 2.11 4.04
N LEU A 104 -10.30 1.80 3.55
CA LEU A 104 -10.08 1.25 2.22
C LEU A 104 -10.76 -0.11 2.04
N LEU A 105 -10.67 -1.00 3.05
CA LEU A 105 -11.36 -2.28 3.05
C LEU A 105 -12.89 -2.13 3.04
N ALA A 106 -13.42 -1.14 3.76
CA ALA A 106 -14.85 -0.82 3.74
C ALA A 106 -15.32 -0.30 2.37
N LYS A 107 -14.43 0.29 1.57
CA LYS A 107 -14.66 0.69 0.17
C LYS A 107 -14.45 -0.46 -0.83
N GLY A 108 -14.18 -1.68 -0.36
CA GLY A 108 -14.02 -2.86 -1.21
C GLY A 108 -12.61 -3.10 -1.74
N ALA A 109 -11.59 -2.45 -1.17
CA ALA A 109 -10.20 -2.66 -1.60
C ALA A 109 -9.80 -4.14 -1.56
N ILE A 110 -9.14 -4.62 -2.61
CA ILE A 110 -8.75 -6.02 -2.80
C ILE A 110 -7.60 -6.36 -1.85
N VAL A 111 -7.84 -7.34 -0.98
CA VAL A 111 -6.86 -7.85 0.01
C VAL A 111 -5.92 -8.86 -0.61
N ASP A 112 -6.46 -9.76 -1.43
CA ASP A 112 -5.69 -10.85 -2.01
C ASP A 112 -5.43 -10.61 -3.49
N ARG A 113 -4.17 -10.80 -3.88
CA ARG A 113 -3.75 -10.82 -5.28
C ARG A 113 -3.21 -12.21 -5.59
N THR A 114 -3.59 -12.74 -6.71
CA THR A 114 -3.19 -14.08 -7.15
C THR A 114 -1.68 -14.20 -7.36
N SER A 115 -1.00 -13.08 -7.62
CA SER A 115 0.45 -13.03 -7.80
C SER A 115 0.98 -11.61 -7.59
N GLY A 116 2.28 -11.50 -7.35
CA GLY A 116 2.96 -10.21 -7.18
C GLY A 116 2.91 -9.68 -5.74
N TRP A 117 3.16 -8.39 -5.60
CA TRP A 117 3.08 -7.72 -4.31
C TRP A 117 1.64 -7.65 -3.82
N SER A 118 1.40 -7.94 -2.54
CA SER A 118 0.08 -7.89 -1.90
C SER A 118 0.12 -7.01 -0.65
N PRO A 119 -1.04 -6.54 -0.15
CA PRO A 119 -1.12 -5.80 1.12
C PRO A 119 -0.45 -6.52 2.28
N LEU A 120 -0.50 -7.87 2.31
CA LEU A 120 0.14 -8.69 3.34
C LEU A 120 1.68 -8.60 3.31
N HIS A 121 2.29 -8.50 2.12
CA HIS A 121 3.73 -8.24 2.00
C HIS A 121 4.12 -6.89 2.64
N TYR A 122 3.32 -5.85 2.38
CA TYR A 122 3.57 -4.50 2.90
C TYR A 122 3.38 -4.42 4.42
N ALA A 123 2.35 -5.07 4.95
CA ALA A 123 2.13 -5.19 6.39
C ALA A 123 3.29 -5.93 7.08
N ALA A 124 3.76 -7.04 6.49
CA ALA A 124 4.88 -7.81 6.98
C ALA A 124 6.20 -7.02 6.90
N ALA A 125 6.45 -6.33 5.78
CA ALA A 125 7.62 -5.45 5.60
C ALA A 125 7.66 -4.28 6.58
N ALA A 126 6.48 -3.74 6.91
CA ALA A 126 6.34 -2.69 7.90
C ALA A 126 6.46 -3.20 9.35
N GLY A 127 6.32 -4.51 9.58
CA GLY A 127 6.31 -5.10 10.92
C GLY A 127 5.03 -4.81 11.71
N SER A 128 3.90 -4.64 11.01
CA SER A 128 2.60 -4.42 11.64
C SER A 128 1.87 -5.74 11.85
N SER A 129 2.04 -6.34 13.02
CA SER A 129 1.39 -7.60 13.35
C SER A 129 -0.14 -7.47 13.39
N GLU A 130 -0.68 -6.30 13.75
CA GLU A 130 -2.12 -6.02 13.71
C GLU A 130 -2.67 -6.08 12.27
N LEU A 131 -1.97 -5.48 11.31
CA LEU A 131 -2.37 -5.51 9.90
C LEU A 131 -2.17 -6.90 9.27
N VAL A 132 -1.13 -7.63 9.69
CA VAL A 132 -0.95 -9.05 9.31
C VAL A 132 -2.17 -9.86 9.75
N ASP A 133 -2.59 -9.77 11.01
CA ASP A 133 -3.79 -10.44 11.52
C ASP A 133 -5.06 -10.01 10.76
N LEU A 134 -5.20 -8.71 10.50
CA LEU A 134 -6.36 -8.17 9.78
C LEU A 134 -6.45 -8.76 8.36
N PHE A 135 -5.36 -8.76 7.61
CA PHE A 135 -5.36 -9.28 6.24
C PHE A 135 -5.56 -10.79 6.19
N ILE A 136 -4.98 -11.57 7.13
CA ILE A 136 -5.24 -13.00 7.25
C ILE A 136 -6.74 -13.26 7.52
N LYS A 137 -7.35 -12.53 8.45
CA LYS A 137 -8.79 -12.61 8.73
C LYS A 137 -9.67 -12.24 7.52
N LYS A 138 -9.16 -11.41 6.63
CA LYS A 138 -9.83 -11.02 5.38
C LYS A 138 -9.54 -11.96 4.21
N GLY A 139 -8.87 -13.09 4.44
CA GLY A 139 -8.63 -14.13 3.46
C GLY A 139 -7.38 -13.93 2.60
N ALA A 140 -6.42 -13.08 3.01
CA ALA A 140 -5.17 -12.94 2.28
C ALA A 140 -4.42 -14.26 2.19
N ASN A 141 -3.92 -14.60 1.00
CA ASN A 141 -3.04 -15.74 0.80
C ASN A 141 -1.68 -15.51 1.47
N VAL A 142 -1.41 -16.24 2.56
CA VAL A 142 -0.18 -16.11 3.34
C VAL A 142 1.08 -16.57 2.60
N ASN A 143 0.90 -17.34 1.51
CA ASN A 143 1.97 -17.90 0.69
C ASN A 143 2.07 -17.27 -0.70
N VAL A 144 1.39 -16.13 -0.92
CA VAL A 144 1.50 -15.38 -2.19
C VAL A 144 2.96 -15.01 -2.45
N ARG A 145 3.38 -15.15 -3.73
CA ARG A 145 4.77 -14.90 -4.16
C ARG A 145 4.82 -13.72 -5.13
N THR A 146 5.83 -12.88 -4.95
CA THR A 146 6.20 -11.91 -5.99
C THR A 146 6.84 -12.62 -7.19
N LYS A 147 7.09 -11.87 -8.26
CA LYS A 147 7.81 -12.40 -9.44
C LYS A 147 9.19 -12.95 -9.09
N SER A 148 9.84 -12.42 -8.04
CA SER A 148 11.14 -12.88 -7.52
C SER A 148 11.03 -13.93 -6.41
N GLY A 149 9.85 -14.54 -6.23
CA GLY A 149 9.64 -15.60 -5.24
C GLY A 149 9.51 -15.13 -3.80
N VAL A 150 9.50 -13.82 -3.53
CA VAL A 150 9.39 -13.27 -2.17
C VAL A 150 7.98 -13.50 -1.63
N THR A 151 7.88 -13.95 -0.35
CA THR A 151 6.64 -14.16 0.38
C THR A 151 6.46 -13.14 1.51
N PRO A 152 5.26 -12.97 2.09
CA PRO A 152 5.08 -12.16 3.30
C PRO A 152 5.96 -12.60 4.46
N LEU A 153 6.14 -13.93 4.64
CA LEU A 153 7.04 -14.46 5.68
C LEU A 153 8.50 -14.04 5.44
N PHE A 154 8.94 -14.03 4.18
CA PHE A 154 10.27 -13.55 3.81
C PHE A 154 10.45 -12.07 4.18
N MET A 155 9.42 -11.24 3.98
CA MET A 155 9.47 -9.82 4.33
C MET A 155 9.52 -9.59 5.85
N ALA A 156 8.74 -10.34 6.63
CA ALA A 156 8.79 -10.30 8.09
C ALA A 156 10.16 -10.77 8.63
N ALA A 157 10.74 -11.82 8.02
CA ALA A 157 12.04 -12.36 8.37
C ALA A 157 13.18 -11.37 8.08
N ARG A 158 13.12 -10.65 6.97
CA ARG A 158 14.12 -9.64 6.58
C ARG A 158 14.30 -8.54 7.63
N ILE A 159 13.23 -8.15 8.32
CA ILE A 159 13.27 -7.18 9.41
C ILE A 159 13.31 -7.85 10.80
N ALA A 160 13.45 -9.18 10.84
CA ALA A 160 13.45 -10.01 12.05
C ALA A 160 12.28 -9.71 13.01
N ASN A 161 11.09 -9.44 12.48
CA ASN A 161 9.91 -9.13 13.28
C ASN A 161 9.23 -10.41 13.76
N ARG A 162 9.59 -10.88 14.97
CA ARG A 162 9.04 -12.10 15.59
C ARG A 162 7.50 -12.11 15.62
N PRO A 163 6.79 -11.04 16.08
CA PRO A 163 5.34 -11.04 16.10
C PRO A 163 4.69 -11.31 14.74
N CYS A 164 5.19 -10.70 13.65
CA CYS A 164 4.68 -10.97 12.31
C CYS A 164 4.99 -12.39 11.84
N ILE A 165 6.21 -12.87 12.11
CA ILE A 165 6.63 -14.24 11.75
C ILE A 165 5.72 -15.26 12.40
N GLU A 166 5.49 -15.17 13.71
CA GLU A 166 4.67 -16.13 14.46
C GLU A 166 3.21 -16.14 13.95
N ARG A 167 2.63 -14.96 13.64
CA ARG A 167 1.27 -14.88 13.08
C ARG A 167 1.18 -15.51 11.70
N LEU A 168 2.14 -15.24 10.84
CA LEU A 168 2.18 -15.83 9.50
C LEU A 168 2.35 -17.35 9.57
N LEU A 169 3.25 -17.86 10.44
CA LEU A 169 3.44 -19.31 10.65
C LEU A 169 2.16 -19.97 11.19
N LYS A 170 1.49 -19.34 12.17
CA LYS A 170 0.21 -19.81 12.71
C LYS A 170 -0.88 -19.87 11.63
N ALA A 171 -0.82 -19.00 10.65
CA ALA A 171 -1.73 -18.97 9.51
C ALA A 171 -1.32 -19.92 8.36
N GLY A 172 -0.28 -20.73 8.52
CA GLY A 172 0.17 -21.70 7.52
C GLY A 172 1.18 -21.16 6.52
N ALA A 173 1.89 -20.09 6.85
CA ALA A 173 3.00 -19.63 6.00
C ALA A 173 4.10 -20.67 5.92
N ARG A 174 4.52 -21.00 4.71
CA ARG A 174 5.54 -22.00 4.42
C ARG A 174 6.95 -21.42 4.59
N LYS A 175 7.75 -22.06 5.43
CA LYS A 175 9.15 -21.69 5.72
C LYS A 175 10.10 -22.06 4.58
N ASP A 176 9.73 -23.05 3.79
CA ASP A 176 10.50 -23.63 2.70
C ASP A 176 10.35 -22.92 1.36
N LEU A 177 9.47 -21.89 1.27
CA LEU A 177 9.36 -21.05 0.09
C LEU A 177 10.53 -20.06 0.04
N CYS A 178 11.53 -20.41 -0.76
CA CYS A 178 12.67 -19.53 -1.01
C CYS A 178 12.41 -18.57 -2.18
N ASN A 179 13.15 -17.47 -2.22
CA ASN A 179 13.16 -16.58 -3.36
C ASN A 179 13.93 -17.18 -4.55
N ASP A 180 13.96 -16.49 -5.69
CA ASP A 180 14.63 -16.98 -6.91
C ASP A 180 16.16 -17.05 -6.79
N HIS A 181 16.75 -16.46 -5.74
CA HIS A 181 18.16 -16.60 -5.38
C HIS A 181 18.42 -17.79 -4.44
N GLY A 182 17.42 -18.62 -4.17
CA GLY A 182 17.52 -19.75 -3.26
C GLY A 182 17.61 -19.38 -1.78
N GLN A 183 17.31 -18.14 -1.42
CA GLN A 183 17.35 -17.68 -0.04
C GLN A 183 16.03 -17.97 0.66
N SER A 184 16.11 -18.61 1.84
CA SER A 184 14.96 -18.88 2.70
C SER A 184 14.63 -17.70 3.64
N PRO A 185 13.45 -17.68 4.27
CA PRO A 185 13.17 -16.74 5.35
C PRO A 185 14.20 -16.82 6.50
N ALA A 186 14.72 -18.01 6.83
CA ALA A 186 15.75 -18.16 7.85
C ALA A 186 17.05 -17.43 7.48
N ASP A 187 17.44 -17.46 6.20
CA ASP A 187 18.65 -16.76 5.73
C ASP A 187 18.49 -15.24 5.88
N MET A 188 17.27 -14.72 5.73
CA MET A 188 17.01 -13.29 5.95
C MET A 188 17.21 -12.89 7.40
N VAL A 189 16.77 -13.71 8.35
CA VAL A 189 17.02 -13.45 9.78
C VAL A 189 18.51 -13.49 10.07
N ARG A 190 19.24 -14.49 9.55
CA ARG A 190 20.72 -14.61 9.74
C ARG A 190 21.47 -13.42 9.15
N ALA A 191 21.02 -12.90 8.02
CA ALA A 191 21.61 -11.72 7.38
C ALA A 191 21.29 -10.41 8.10
N ASN A 192 20.27 -10.37 8.95
CA ASN A 192 19.87 -9.19 9.69
C ASN A 192 20.78 -8.98 10.91
N LYS A 193 21.81 -8.14 10.75
CA LYS A 193 22.81 -7.83 11.78
C LYS A 193 22.22 -7.07 13.00
N THR A 194 21.01 -6.56 12.91
CA THR A 194 20.35 -5.83 14.01
C THR A 194 19.47 -6.73 14.86
N SER A 195 19.26 -7.99 14.44
CA SER A 195 18.46 -8.93 15.21
C SER A 195 19.25 -9.45 16.42
N THR A 196 18.68 -9.28 17.61
CA THR A 196 19.18 -9.87 18.86
C THR A 196 18.56 -11.23 19.18
N ASP A 197 17.58 -11.65 18.38
CA ASP A 197 16.83 -12.90 18.57
C ASP A 197 17.54 -14.08 17.88
N THR A 198 18.47 -14.69 18.58
CA THR A 198 19.27 -15.81 18.08
C THR A 198 18.46 -17.07 17.72
N LYS A 199 17.27 -17.24 18.34
CA LYS A 199 16.39 -18.41 18.12
C LYS A 199 15.42 -18.21 16.95
N LEU A 200 15.32 -17.00 16.40
CA LEU A 200 14.35 -16.70 15.34
C LEU A 200 14.70 -17.42 14.03
N ALA A 201 15.99 -17.52 13.71
CA ALA A 201 16.45 -18.25 12.54
C ALA A 201 16.17 -19.76 12.66
N ASP A 202 16.29 -20.32 13.87
CA ASP A 202 16.01 -21.74 14.13
C ASP A 202 14.50 -22.03 13.99
N LEU A 203 13.64 -21.11 14.46
CA LEU A 203 12.18 -21.19 14.24
C LEU A 203 11.82 -21.29 12.75
N LEU A 204 12.58 -20.64 11.89
CA LEU A 204 12.39 -20.60 10.44
C LEU A 204 13.21 -21.63 9.67
N ALA A 205 14.05 -22.42 10.36
CA ALA A 205 14.92 -23.40 9.70
C ALA A 205 14.11 -24.40 8.87
N THR A 206 14.63 -24.73 7.70
CA THR A 206 14.10 -25.74 6.78
C THR A 206 15.25 -26.48 6.12
N ASN A 207 15.05 -27.75 5.78
CA ASN A 207 16.09 -28.60 5.19
C ASN A 207 16.26 -28.40 3.68
N LYS A 208 15.25 -27.86 3.00
CA LYS A 208 15.25 -27.62 1.55
C LYS A 208 14.34 -26.47 1.19
N CYS A 209 14.73 -25.71 0.16
CA CYS A 209 13.83 -24.79 -0.52
C CYS A 209 12.84 -25.57 -1.41
N ALA A 210 11.57 -25.30 -1.26
CA ALA A 210 10.57 -25.72 -2.26
C ALA A 210 10.66 -24.79 -3.47
N LYS A 211 10.65 -25.38 -4.64
CA LYS A 211 10.58 -24.66 -5.92
C LYS A 211 9.17 -24.22 -6.23
#